data_dcf4ef14e93e6281168da8172a766e73
#
_entry.id   dcf4ef14e93e6281168da8172a766e73
#
_cell.length_a   1.000
_cell.length_b   1.000
_cell.length_c   1.000
_cell.angle_alpha   90.00
_cell.angle_beta   90.00
_cell.angle_gamma   90.00
#
_symmetry.space_group_name_H-M   'P 1'
#
loop_
_entity.id
_entity.type
_entity.pdbx_description
1 polymer ?
#
loop_
_entity_poly.entity_id
_entity_poly.type
_entity_poly.pdbx_seq_one_letter_code
_entity_poly.pdbx_strand_id
1 'polypeptide(L)'
;MQKILLSLILLSSFLFAEGYSREDRIKDMQEMAEAMNTIQSGFFYNNYYTVSSGVEHLTSSVERIRPPLEELEETDVMTRYMNNKIQVTRKVVRKINQKSLTILQRFKNGDATQAVQAYQKILGQCMACHQQTRNW
;
A
#
# COMPACT_ATOMS: atom_id res chain seq x y z
N MET A 1 -18.79 35.64 32.77
CA MET A 1 -17.45 35.05 32.55
C MET A 1 -17.52 33.58 32.11
N GLN A 2 -18.49 32.81 32.56
CA GLN A 2 -18.63 31.35 32.22
C GLN A 2 -18.99 31.07 30.74
N LYS A 3 -19.67 31.99 30.05
CA LYS A 3 -20.07 31.83 28.63
C LYS A 3 -18.95 32.09 27.64
N ILE A 4 -17.90 32.81 28.05
CA ILE A 4 -16.73 33.12 27.20
C ILE A 4 -15.74 31.94 27.19
N LEU A 5 -15.64 31.18 28.28
CA LEU A 5 -14.79 30.00 28.38
C LEU A 5 -15.27 28.81 27.51
N LEU A 6 -16.60 28.68 27.36
CA LEU A 6 -17.16 27.61 26.49
C LEU A 6 -16.92 27.90 25.00
N SER A 7 -16.82 29.17 24.60
CA SER A 7 -16.60 29.55 23.21
C SER A 7 -15.14 29.31 22.76
N LEU A 8 -14.17 29.30 23.67
CA LEU A 8 -12.76 29.08 23.38
C LEU A 8 -12.42 27.58 23.17
N ILE A 9 -13.19 26.67 23.75
CA ILE A 9 -12.95 25.24 23.69
C ILE A 9 -13.45 24.67 22.33
N LEU A 10 -14.40 25.32 21.69
CA LEU A 10 -14.92 24.88 20.38
C LEU A 10 -14.02 25.28 19.19
N LEU A 11 -13.03 26.15 19.38
CA LEU A 11 -12.12 26.61 18.32
C LEU A 11 -10.85 25.73 18.17
N SER A 12 -10.60 24.82 19.10
CA SER A 12 -9.36 23.99 19.09
C SER A 12 -9.48 22.66 18.37
N SER A 13 -10.60 22.36 17.74
CA SER A 13 -10.84 21.04 17.08
C SER A 13 -10.64 21.06 15.56
N PHE A 14 -10.06 22.08 14.98
CA PHE A 14 -9.53 22.00 13.62
C PHE A 14 -8.17 21.26 13.65
N LEU A 15 -8.18 20.00 14.03
CA LEU A 15 -7.10 19.08 13.67
C LEU A 15 -7.13 18.99 12.15
N PHE A 16 -6.19 19.67 11.52
CA PHE A 16 -5.87 19.46 10.11
C PHE A 16 -5.65 17.97 9.91
N ALA A 17 -6.57 17.31 9.23
CA ALA A 17 -6.27 16.00 8.66
C ALA A 17 -5.18 16.27 7.62
N GLU A 18 -3.91 16.09 8.01
CA GLU A 18 -2.80 16.13 7.06
C GLU A 18 -3.12 15.13 5.96
N GLY A 19 -3.23 15.62 4.74
CA GLY A 19 -3.41 14.77 3.57
C GLY A 19 -2.20 13.85 3.40
N TYR A 20 -2.38 12.70 2.76
CA TYR A 20 -1.31 11.74 2.49
C TYR A 20 -0.16 12.40 1.72
N SER A 21 0.94 12.63 2.41
CA SER A 21 2.09 13.40 1.93
C SER A 21 3.02 12.57 1.04
N ARG A 22 4.00 13.25 0.42
CA ARG A 22 5.09 12.58 -0.29
C ARG A 22 5.93 11.73 0.66
N GLU A 23 6.18 12.21 1.87
CA GLU A 23 6.93 11.55 2.92
C GLU A 23 6.23 10.27 3.38
N ASP A 24 4.92 10.30 3.56
CA ASP A 24 4.11 9.11 3.88
C ASP A 24 4.22 8.06 2.79
N ARG A 25 4.19 8.49 1.54
CA ARG A 25 4.34 7.59 0.38
C ARG A 25 5.72 6.94 0.33
N ILE A 26 6.78 7.69 0.64
CA ILE A 26 8.14 7.15 0.71
C ILE A 26 8.22 6.11 1.83
N LYS A 27 7.67 6.42 3.00
CA LYS A 27 7.62 5.52 4.14
C LYS A 27 6.87 4.22 3.80
N ASP A 28 5.68 4.32 3.23
CA ASP A 28 4.92 3.15 2.82
C ASP A 28 5.67 2.28 1.81
N MET A 29 6.40 2.88 0.86
CA MET A 29 7.24 2.14 -0.10
C MET A 29 8.40 1.43 0.59
N GLN A 30 9.02 2.02 1.61
CA GLN A 30 10.07 1.39 2.40
C GLN A 30 9.51 0.21 3.22
N GLU A 31 8.38 0.41 3.90
CA GLU A 31 7.71 -0.65 4.65
C GLU A 31 7.32 -1.84 3.76
N MET A 32 6.83 -1.59 2.54
CA MET A 32 6.54 -2.66 1.60
C MET A 32 7.79 -3.41 1.14
N ALA A 33 8.91 -2.71 0.93
CA ALA A 33 10.18 -3.35 0.57
C ALA A 33 10.67 -4.25 1.71
N GLU A 34 10.60 -3.78 2.96
CA GLU A 34 10.93 -4.57 4.16
C GLU A 34 10.03 -5.78 4.33
N ALA A 35 8.72 -5.60 4.09
CA ALA A 35 7.76 -6.69 4.14
C ALA A 35 8.05 -7.77 3.09
N MET A 36 8.42 -7.38 1.88
CA MET A 36 8.84 -8.31 0.82
C MET A 36 10.11 -9.07 1.21
N ASN A 37 11.10 -8.41 1.82
CA ASN A 37 12.30 -9.08 2.33
C ASN A 37 11.96 -10.08 3.45
N THR A 38 11.01 -9.74 4.33
CA THR A 38 10.55 -10.63 5.40
C THR A 38 9.88 -11.88 4.84
N ILE A 39 9.01 -11.74 3.82
CA ILE A 39 8.40 -12.89 3.13
C ILE A 39 9.48 -13.79 2.52
N GLN A 40 10.44 -13.19 1.81
CA GLN A 40 11.53 -13.93 1.18
C GLN A 40 12.37 -14.70 2.21
N SER A 41 12.74 -14.06 3.32
CA SER A 41 13.45 -14.71 4.42
C SER A 41 12.65 -15.88 4.99
N GLY A 42 11.35 -15.72 5.16
CA GLY A 42 10.46 -16.79 5.61
C GLY A 42 10.46 -18.00 4.68
N PHE A 43 10.56 -17.80 3.37
CA PHE A 43 10.71 -18.90 2.40
C PHE A 43 12.03 -19.66 2.59
N PHE A 44 13.14 -18.95 2.73
CA PHE A 44 14.46 -19.58 2.88
C PHE A 44 14.59 -20.36 4.18
N TYR A 45 13.97 -19.88 5.26
CA TYR A 45 14.00 -20.57 6.55
C TYR A 45 12.82 -21.55 6.74
N ASN A 46 11.99 -21.74 5.72
CA ASN A 46 10.75 -22.56 5.80
C ASN A 46 9.90 -22.20 7.04
N ASN A 47 9.77 -20.89 7.30
CA ASN A 47 9.09 -20.39 8.49
C ASN A 47 7.78 -19.69 8.10
N TYR A 48 6.66 -20.38 8.30
CA TYR A 48 5.34 -19.85 7.99
C TYR A 48 4.99 -18.59 8.79
N TYR A 49 5.41 -18.50 10.05
CA TYR A 49 5.15 -17.31 10.87
C TYR A 49 5.81 -16.06 10.27
N THR A 50 7.07 -16.18 9.86
CA THR A 50 7.80 -15.08 9.20
C THR A 50 7.13 -14.69 7.87
N VAL A 51 6.70 -15.67 7.06
CA VAL A 51 5.96 -15.40 5.82
C VAL A 51 4.64 -14.68 6.12
N SER A 52 3.90 -15.14 7.12
CA SER A 52 2.60 -14.56 7.51
C SER A 52 2.75 -13.12 7.99
N SER A 53 3.73 -12.86 8.86
CA SER A 53 4.04 -11.52 9.35
C SER A 53 4.40 -10.57 8.19
N GLY A 54 5.28 -11.01 7.28
CA GLY A 54 5.64 -10.21 6.12
C GLY A 54 4.45 -9.92 5.20
N VAL A 55 3.56 -10.89 5.00
CA VAL A 55 2.33 -10.68 4.21
C VAL A 55 1.39 -9.68 4.88
N GLU A 56 1.20 -9.75 6.20
CA GLU A 56 0.38 -8.81 6.95
C GLU A 56 0.92 -7.38 6.83
N HIS A 57 2.22 -7.20 7.03
CA HIS A 57 2.87 -5.89 6.85
C HIS A 57 2.73 -5.37 5.41
N LEU A 58 2.93 -6.23 4.40
CA LEU A 58 2.78 -5.85 3.01
C LEU A 58 1.35 -5.38 2.69
N THR A 59 0.34 -6.14 3.11
CA THR A 59 -1.06 -5.81 2.81
C THR A 59 -1.51 -4.54 3.52
N SER A 60 -1.10 -4.34 4.77
CA SER A 60 -1.42 -3.11 5.51
C SER A 60 -0.77 -1.87 4.88
N SER A 61 0.49 -1.97 4.42
CA SER A 61 1.20 -0.85 3.80
C SER A 61 0.65 -0.54 2.40
N VAL A 62 0.35 -1.56 1.58
CA VAL A 62 -0.17 -1.35 0.24
C VAL A 62 -1.56 -0.71 0.23
N GLU A 63 -2.39 -0.96 1.25
CA GLU A 63 -3.71 -0.35 1.36
C GLU A 63 -3.68 1.13 1.73
N ARG A 64 -2.58 1.61 2.32
CA ARG A 64 -2.38 3.04 2.61
C ARG A 64 -1.99 3.86 1.39
N ILE A 65 -1.47 3.22 0.33
CA ILE A 65 -1.03 3.93 -0.88
C ILE A 65 -2.19 4.68 -1.51
N ARG A 66 -1.96 5.96 -1.74
CA ARG A 66 -2.88 6.84 -2.45
C ARG A 66 -2.19 7.40 -3.70
N PRO A 67 -2.93 7.66 -4.79
CA PRO A 67 -2.41 8.44 -5.90
C PRO A 67 -2.02 9.83 -5.42
N PRO A 68 -1.15 10.55 -6.18
CA PRO A 68 -0.82 11.94 -5.88
C PRO A 68 -2.07 12.80 -5.68
N LEU A 69 -2.05 13.72 -4.71
CA LEU A 69 -3.20 14.59 -4.39
C LEU A 69 -3.65 15.41 -5.60
N GLU A 70 -2.70 15.89 -6.39
CA GLU A 70 -2.97 16.66 -7.61
C GLU A 70 -3.85 15.90 -8.61
N GLU A 71 -3.78 14.57 -8.61
CA GLU A 71 -4.64 13.75 -9.47
C GLU A 71 -6.02 13.49 -8.86
N LEU A 72 -6.15 13.56 -7.54
CA LEU A 72 -7.44 13.43 -6.85
C LEU A 72 -8.26 14.72 -6.96
N GLU A 73 -7.58 15.87 -7.01
CA GLU A 73 -8.18 17.21 -7.10
C GLU A 73 -8.45 17.65 -8.53
N GLU A 74 -7.98 16.89 -9.53
CA GLU A 74 -8.22 17.19 -10.94
C GLU A 74 -9.72 17.24 -11.24
N THR A 75 -10.20 18.41 -11.60
CA THR A 75 -11.62 18.69 -11.86
C THR A 75 -12.01 18.37 -13.29
N ASP A 76 -11.08 18.40 -14.23
CA ASP A 76 -11.34 18.02 -15.61
C ASP A 76 -11.47 16.51 -15.75
N VAL A 77 -12.68 16.07 -16.09
CA VAL A 77 -13.04 14.66 -16.20
C VAL A 77 -12.21 13.94 -17.26
N MET A 78 -11.87 14.59 -18.35
CA MET A 78 -11.07 14.01 -19.42
C MET A 78 -9.62 13.82 -18.98
N THR A 79 -9.03 14.82 -18.35
CA THR A 79 -7.68 14.75 -17.80
C THR A 79 -7.59 13.65 -16.73
N ARG A 80 -8.60 13.52 -15.86
CA ARG A 80 -8.68 12.47 -14.86
C ARG A 80 -8.79 11.07 -15.49
N TYR A 81 -9.55 10.95 -16.59
CA TYR A 81 -9.68 9.68 -17.32
C TYR A 81 -8.37 9.32 -18.05
N MET A 82 -7.72 10.29 -18.66
CA MET A 82 -6.43 10.12 -19.35
C MET A 82 -5.29 9.82 -18.38
N ASN A 83 -5.34 10.37 -17.19
CA ASN A 83 -4.31 10.22 -16.14
C ASN A 83 -4.36 8.87 -15.40
N ASN A 84 -4.92 7.88 -15.85
CA ASN A 84 -5.07 6.48 -15.44
C ASN A 84 -4.34 5.99 -14.14
N LYS A 85 -3.61 6.86 -13.43
CA LYS A 85 -2.80 6.50 -12.24
C LYS A 85 -3.65 6.05 -11.06
N ILE A 86 -4.83 6.65 -10.88
CA ILE A 86 -5.78 6.23 -9.82
C ILE A 86 -6.25 4.81 -10.08
N GLN A 87 -6.62 4.49 -11.31
CA GLN A 87 -7.08 3.15 -11.69
C GLN A 87 -5.94 2.13 -11.61
N VAL A 88 -4.73 2.52 -12.05
CA VAL A 88 -3.53 1.69 -11.94
C VAL A 88 -3.25 1.36 -10.48
N THR A 89 -3.22 2.36 -9.60
CA THR A 89 -2.97 2.15 -8.18
C THR A 89 -3.98 1.18 -7.57
N ARG A 90 -5.29 1.39 -7.79
CA ARG A 90 -6.34 0.49 -7.31
C ARG A 90 -6.21 -0.94 -7.83
N LYS A 91 -5.85 -1.09 -9.10
CA LYS A 91 -5.64 -2.39 -9.73
C LYS A 91 -4.43 -3.12 -9.13
N VAL A 92 -3.34 -2.40 -8.89
CA VAL A 92 -2.12 -2.93 -8.28
C VAL A 92 -2.38 -3.39 -6.84
N VAL A 93 -2.99 -2.54 -6.01
CA VAL A 93 -3.36 -2.87 -4.62
C VAL A 93 -4.18 -4.17 -4.58
N ARG A 94 -5.24 -4.25 -5.38
CA ARG A 94 -6.08 -5.46 -5.44
C ARG A 94 -5.29 -6.70 -5.84
N LYS A 95 -4.40 -6.60 -6.83
CA LYS A 95 -3.59 -7.74 -7.30
C LYS A 95 -2.58 -8.19 -6.25
N ILE A 96 -1.94 -7.25 -5.54
CA ILE A 96 -1.02 -7.56 -4.45
C ILE A 96 -1.77 -8.32 -3.35
N ASN A 97 -2.93 -7.83 -2.90
CA ASN A 97 -3.73 -8.48 -1.87
C ASN A 97 -4.15 -9.91 -2.28
N GLN A 98 -4.59 -10.11 -3.52
CA GLN A 98 -4.93 -11.45 -4.02
C GLN A 98 -3.73 -12.40 -4.02
N LYS A 99 -2.55 -11.93 -4.41
CA LYS A 99 -1.34 -12.76 -4.42
C LYS A 99 -0.79 -13.00 -3.03
N SER A 100 -0.94 -12.07 -2.13
CA SER A 100 -0.62 -12.22 -0.70
C SER A 100 -1.41 -13.35 -0.05
N LEU A 101 -2.72 -13.42 -0.30
CA LEU A 101 -3.54 -14.55 0.14
C LEU A 101 -3.09 -15.87 -0.48
N THR A 102 -2.71 -15.85 -1.76
CA THR A 102 -2.17 -17.05 -2.44
C THR A 102 -0.87 -17.52 -1.79
N ILE A 103 0.04 -16.61 -1.42
CA ILE A 103 1.27 -16.95 -0.70
C ILE A 103 0.96 -17.70 0.59
N LEU A 104 0.09 -17.13 1.43
CA LEU A 104 -0.25 -17.73 2.72
C LEU A 104 -0.86 -19.13 2.55
N GLN A 105 -1.84 -19.27 1.66
CA GLN A 105 -2.53 -20.52 1.42
C GLN A 105 -1.59 -21.60 0.89
N ARG A 106 -0.77 -21.27 -0.13
CA ARG A 106 0.14 -22.24 -0.75
C ARG A 106 1.26 -22.64 0.18
N PHE A 107 1.89 -21.68 0.85
CA PHE A 107 2.98 -21.97 1.75
C PHE A 107 2.54 -22.77 2.97
N LYS A 108 1.37 -22.45 3.54
CA LYS A 108 0.77 -23.24 4.63
C LYS A 108 0.53 -24.71 4.25
N ASN A 109 0.17 -24.95 2.99
CA ASN A 109 -0.10 -26.29 2.47
C ASN A 109 1.16 -27.03 1.98
N GLY A 110 2.36 -26.49 2.22
CA GLY A 110 3.63 -27.09 1.80
C GLY A 110 3.98 -26.87 0.33
N ASP A 111 3.18 -26.08 -0.42
CA ASP A 111 3.42 -25.75 -1.83
C ASP A 111 4.27 -24.48 -1.95
N ALA A 112 5.54 -24.56 -1.54
CA ALA A 112 6.48 -23.46 -1.57
C ALA A 112 6.69 -22.90 -2.98
N THR A 113 6.67 -23.77 -4.00
CA THR A 113 6.87 -23.35 -5.40
C THR A 113 5.78 -22.39 -5.86
N GLN A 114 4.52 -22.72 -5.61
CA GLN A 114 3.39 -21.83 -5.95
C GLN A 114 3.38 -20.54 -5.11
N ALA A 115 3.80 -20.62 -3.84
CA ALA A 115 3.95 -19.44 -2.99
C ALA A 115 5.01 -18.48 -3.55
N VAL A 116 6.17 -18.99 -3.96
CA VAL A 116 7.24 -18.19 -4.59
C VAL A 116 6.79 -17.60 -5.93
N GLN A 117 6.06 -18.32 -6.74
CA GLN A 117 5.48 -17.78 -7.98
C GLN A 117 4.50 -16.64 -7.71
N ALA A 118 3.69 -16.72 -6.66
CA ALA A 118 2.81 -15.64 -6.25
C ALA A 118 3.60 -14.41 -5.77
N TYR A 119 4.68 -14.61 -5.03
CA TYR A 119 5.62 -13.55 -4.62
C TYR A 119 6.24 -12.84 -5.83
N GLN A 120 6.72 -13.57 -6.82
CA GLN A 120 7.26 -13.00 -8.07
C GLN A 120 6.22 -12.15 -8.81
N LYS A 121 4.95 -12.58 -8.80
CA LYS A 121 3.85 -11.78 -9.38
C LYS A 121 3.61 -10.48 -8.61
N ILE A 122 3.82 -10.44 -7.30
CA ILE A 122 3.77 -9.19 -6.51
C ILE A 122 4.90 -8.26 -6.94
N LEU A 123 6.15 -8.74 -7.05
CA LEU A 123 7.26 -7.95 -7.55
C LEU A 123 6.93 -7.32 -8.92
N GLY A 124 6.36 -8.11 -9.84
CA GLY A 124 5.91 -7.61 -11.14
C GLY A 124 4.87 -6.49 -11.04
N GLN A 125 3.97 -6.51 -10.05
CA GLN A 125 3.01 -5.43 -9.83
C GLN A 125 3.70 -4.16 -9.29
N CYS A 126 4.67 -4.30 -8.40
CA CYS A 126 5.45 -3.17 -7.90
C CYS A 126 6.18 -2.46 -9.05
N MET A 127 6.85 -3.22 -9.90
CA MET A 127 7.57 -2.68 -11.05
C MET A 127 6.63 -2.03 -12.07
N ALA A 128 5.50 -2.66 -12.38
CA ALA A 128 4.51 -2.10 -13.30
C ALA A 128 3.92 -0.77 -12.78
N CYS A 129 3.66 -0.67 -11.47
CA CYS A 129 3.22 0.58 -10.86
C CYS A 129 4.30 1.66 -10.97
N HIS A 130 5.55 1.33 -10.62
CA HIS A 130 6.65 2.27 -10.67
C HIS A 130 6.90 2.79 -12.09
N GLN A 131 6.83 1.94 -13.12
CA GLN A 131 6.99 2.35 -14.52
C GLN A 131 5.90 3.33 -14.98
N GLN A 132 4.68 3.21 -14.45
CA GLN A 132 3.56 4.05 -14.86
C GLN A 132 3.41 5.33 -14.01
N THR A 133 3.88 5.31 -12.76
CA THR A 133 3.71 6.43 -11.82
C THR A 133 4.99 7.22 -11.57
N ARG A 134 6.14 6.66 -11.90
CA ARG A 134 7.44 7.33 -11.83
C ARG A 134 8.01 7.35 -13.24
N ASN A 135 8.41 8.51 -13.71
CA ASN A 135 9.14 8.66 -14.98
C ASN A 135 10.56 8.10 -14.79
N TRP A 136 10.71 6.83 -15.07
CA TRP A 136 12.00 6.12 -15.01
C TRP A 136 12.59 6.08 -16.42
#